data_853f1cc94d8700d341c461a6077979c6
#
_entry.id   853f1cc94d8700d341c461a6077979c6
#
_cell.length_a   1.000
_cell.length_b   1.000
_cell.length_c   1.000
_cell.angle_alpha   90.00
_cell.angle_beta   90.00
_cell.angle_gamma   90.00
#
_symmetry.space_group_name_H-M   'P 1'
#
loop_
_entity.id
_entity.type
_entity.pdbx_description
1 polymer ?
#
loop_
_entity_poly.entity_id
_entity_poly.type
_entity_poly.pdbx_seq_one_letter_code
_entity_poly.pdbx_strand_id
1 'polypeptide(L)'
;KNAPEEAVGMVHLAFPGSKRYEGHIDVKGVPYGRVAEEVRRIERAMGGCAFYTPSSTYHIFMPGLQGGKMSSSVPESLFTFVEDDASVKKKVMNTLTGGRTTVEEQRRLGGEPDRCSVYLLNLFHMVEDDAELREIYRACRAGELLCGPCKKATLERVRAFLSDFREKMDAVELPDEG
;
A
#
# COMPACT_ATOMS: atom_id res chain seq x y z
N LYS A 1 -16.44 10.71 -10.49
CA LYS A 1 -17.83 11.02 -10.94
C LYS A 1 -18.39 9.77 -11.60
N ASN A 2 -19.65 9.42 -11.29
CA ASN A 2 -20.35 8.33 -11.97
C ASN A 2 -20.60 8.71 -13.43
N ALA A 3 -20.66 7.71 -14.31
CA ALA A 3 -21.03 7.94 -15.71
C ALA A 3 -22.47 8.52 -15.78
N PRO A 4 -22.76 9.40 -16.75
CA PRO A 4 -24.12 9.87 -16.96
C PRO A 4 -25.07 8.70 -17.20
N GLU A 5 -26.24 8.74 -16.57
CA GLU A 5 -27.23 7.66 -16.63
C GLU A 5 -27.68 7.31 -18.06
N GLU A 6 -27.75 8.34 -18.92
CA GLU A 6 -28.06 8.19 -20.33
C GLU A 6 -26.97 7.38 -21.07
N ALA A 7 -25.67 7.68 -20.82
CA ALA A 7 -24.56 6.92 -21.40
C ALA A 7 -24.58 5.44 -20.99
N VAL A 8 -24.83 5.18 -19.71
CA VAL A 8 -24.99 3.81 -19.16
C VAL A 8 -26.16 3.10 -19.85
N GLY A 9 -27.28 3.78 -20.06
CA GLY A 9 -28.45 3.25 -20.79
C GLY A 9 -28.12 2.90 -22.24
N MET A 10 -27.42 3.77 -22.97
CA MET A 10 -27.01 3.51 -24.36
C MET A 10 -26.04 2.34 -24.47
N VAL A 11 -25.08 2.21 -23.56
CA VAL A 11 -24.17 1.06 -23.51
C VAL A 11 -24.94 -0.23 -23.24
N HIS A 12 -25.93 -0.20 -22.35
CA HIS A 12 -26.79 -1.35 -22.08
C HIS A 12 -27.59 -1.79 -23.31
N LEU A 13 -28.10 -0.86 -24.09
CA LEU A 13 -28.79 -1.15 -25.35
C LEU A 13 -27.85 -1.75 -26.38
N ALA A 14 -26.60 -1.29 -26.48
CA ALA A 14 -25.58 -1.83 -27.37
C ALA A 14 -25.12 -3.25 -26.97
N PHE A 15 -25.21 -3.58 -25.68
CA PHE A 15 -24.84 -4.89 -25.12
C PHE A 15 -25.97 -5.47 -24.28
N PRO A 16 -27.00 -6.08 -24.91
CA PRO A 16 -28.22 -6.55 -24.20
C PRO A 16 -27.98 -7.57 -23.08
N GLY A 17 -26.83 -8.30 -23.13
CA GLY A 17 -26.43 -9.23 -22.06
C GLY A 17 -25.72 -8.59 -20.87
N SER A 18 -25.57 -7.28 -20.89
CA SER A 18 -24.91 -6.53 -19.79
C SER A 18 -25.81 -6.40 -18.57
N LYS A 19 -25.18 -6.22 -17.40
CA LYS A 19 -25.88 -5.94 -16.14
C LYS A 19 -25.69 -4.47 -15.75
N ARG A 20 -26.79 -3.76 -15.65
CA ARG A 20 -26.81 -2.34 -15.29
C ARG A 20 -26.92 -2.16 -13.79
N TYR A 21 -26.16 -1.18 -13.27
CA TYR A 21 -26.20 -0.70 -11.90
C TYR A 21 -26.28 0.83 -11.90
N GLU A 22 -26.47 1.44 -10.75
CA GLU A 22 -26.38 2.87 -10.59
C GLU A 22 -24.96 3.37 -10.90
N GLY A 23 -24.82 4.16 -11.97
CA GLY A 23 -23.56 4.78 -12.39
C GLY A 23 -22.51 3.88 -13.04
N HIS A 24 -22.78 2.58 -13.24
CA HIS A 24 -21.89 1.67 -13.98
C HIS A 24 -22.62 0.49 -14.63
N ILE A 25 -21.92 -0.20 -15.52
CA ILE A 25 -22.44 -1.36 -16.26
C ILE A 25 -21.37 -2.43 -16.41
N ASP A 26 -21.73 -3.67 -16.15
CA ASP A 26 -20.92 -4.86 -16.39
C ASP A 26 -21.25 -5.46 -17.75
N VAL A 27 -20.26 -5.52 -18.65
CA VAL A 27 -20.36 -6.20 -19.93
C VAL A 27 -19.49 -7.45 -19.90
N LYS A 28 -20.09 -8.63 -19.93
CA LYS A 28 -19.38 -9.92 -19.86
C LYS A 28 -19.39 -10.64 -21.21
N GLY A 29 -18.33 -11.40 -21.47
CA GLY A 29 -18.23 -12.24 -22.65
C GLY A 29 -18.00 -11.47 -23.98
N VAL A 30 -17.72 -10.16 -23.91
CA VAL A 30 -17.38 -9.32 -25.07
C VAL A 30 -15.92 -8.87 -24.95
N PRO A 31 -15.10 -8.95 -26.02
CA PRO A 31 -13.73 -8.45 -25.99
C PRO A 31 -13.68 -6.97 -25.60
N TYR A 32 -12.74 -6.60 -24.71
CA TYR A 32 -12.58 -5.25 -24.19
C TYR A 32 -12.50 -4.18 -25.30
N GLY A 33 -11.73 -4.43 -26.37
CA GLY A 33 -11.58 -3.48 -27.48
C GLY A 33 -12.92 -3.09 -28.09
N ARG A 34 -13.84 -4.06 -28.30
CA ARG A 34 -15.17 -3.82 -28.86
C ARG A 34 -16.05 -2.99 -27.91
N VAL A 35 -15.97 -3.27 -26.60
CA VAL A 35 -16.69 -2.48 -25.60
C VAL A 35 -16.15 -1.05 -25.59
N ALA A 36 -14.84 -0.87 -25.56
CA ALA A 36 -14.20 0.43 -25.54
C ALA A 36 -14.52 1.28 -26.80
N GLU A 37 -14.57 0.68 -27.99
CA GLU A 37 -14.95 1.36 -29.23
C GLU A 37 -16.38 1.87 -29.15
N GLU A 38 -17.31 1.03 -28.73
CA GLU A 38 -18.72 1.40 -28.64
C GLU A 38 -18.95 2.49 -27.57
N VAL A 39 -18.33 2.37 -26.41
CA VAL A 39 -18.39 3.41 -25.35
C VAL A 39 -17.85 4.74 -25.86
N ARG A 40 -16.72 4.75 -26.59
CA ARG A 40 -16.17 5.98 -27.21
C ARG A 40 -17.14 6.58 -28.22
N ARG A 41 -17.79 5.74 -29.03
CA ARG A 41 -18.78 6.19 -30.02
C ARG A 41 -19.97 6.86 -29.33
N ILE A 42 -20.53 6.23 -28.31
CA ILE A 42 -21.66 6.74 -27.53
C ILE A 42 -21.28 8.06 -26.88
N GLU A 43 -20.16 8.11 -26.17
CA GLU A 43 -19.72 9.30 -25.45
C GLU A 43 -19.49 10.49 -26.39
N ARG A 44 -18.89 10.27 -27.57
CA ARG A 44 -18.73 11.32 -28.59
C ARG A 44 -20.07 11.83 -29.11
N ALA A 45 -21.01 10.93 -29.33
CA ALA A 45 -22.37 11.30 -29.77
C ALA A 45 -23.12 12.16 -28.73
N MET A 46 -22.78 12.01 -27.45
CA MET A 46 -23.30 12.80 -26.35
C MET A 46 -22.53 14.10 -26.06
N GLY A 47 -21.53 14.44 -26.89
CA GLY A 47 -20.69 15.64 -26.70
C GLY A 47 -19.63 15.49 -25.60
N GLY A 48 -19.32 14.27 -25.17
CA GLY A 48 -18.26 13.97 -24.20
C GLY A 48 -16.85 14.03 -24.79
N CYS A 49 -15.85 13.95 -23.90
CA CYS A 49 -14.41 14.04 -24.25
C CYS A 49 -13.85 12.78 -24.91
N ALA A 50 -14.63 11.76 -25.15
CA ALA A 50 -14.30 10.39 -25.48
C ALA A 50 -13.79 9.56 -24.27
N PHE A 51 -14.18 8.29 -24.25
CA PHE A 51 -13.78 7.35 -23.21
C PHE A 51 -12.28 7.05 -23.33
N TYR A 52 -11.54 7.38 -22.27
CA TYR A 52 -10.13 7.01 -22.12
C TYR A 52 -10.01 5.66 -21.42
N THR A 53 -9.16 4.80 -21.99
CA THR A 53 -8.84 3.54 -21.34
C THR A 53 -8.19 3.82 -20.00
N PRO A 54 -8.75 3.31 -18.89
CA PRO A 54 -8.10 3.46 -17.59
C PRO A 54 -6.77 2.70 -17.58
N SER A 55 -5.75 3.29 -16.98
CA SER A 55 -4.53 2.60 -16.64
C SER A 55 -4.54 2.28 -15.15
N SER A 56 -3.99 1.12 -14.79
CA SER A 56 -3.87 0.69 -13.41
C SER A 56 -2.44 0.28 -13.10
N THR A 57 -1.93 0.73 -11.98
CA THR A 57 -0.65 0.27 -11.43
C THR A 57 -0.95 -0.61 -10.23
N TYR A 58 -0.34 -1.79 -10.22
CA TYR A 58 -0.49 -2.75 -9.14
C TYR A 58 0.80 -2.82 -8.34
N HIS A 59 0.69 -2.70 -7.04
CA HIS A 59 1.81 -2.82 -6.10
C HIS A 59 1.61 -4.03 -5.20
N ILE A 60 2.72 -4.58 -4.72
CA ILE A 60 2.67 -5.56 -3.63
C ILE A 60 2.04 -4.87 -2.42
N PHE A 61 1.05 -5.52 -1.83
CA PHE A 61 0.35 -5.00 -0.65
C PHE A 61 1.30 -4.96 0.55
N MET A 62 1.49 -3.76 1.13
CA MET A 62 2.19 -3.62 2.39
C MET A 62 1.20 -3.89 3.55
N PRO A 63 1.46 -4.89 4.39
CA PRO A 63 0.62 -5.14 5.55
C PRO A 63 0.81 -4.05 6.61
N GLY A 64 -0.19 -3.88 7.46
CA GLY A 64 -0.05 -3.09 8.70
C GLY A 64 0.95 -3.70 9.68
N LEU A 65 1.33 -2.93 10.70
CA LEU A 65 2.31 -3.35 11.71
C LEU A 65 1.92 -4.64 12.45
N GLN A 66 0.63 -4.90 12.59
CA GLN A 66 0.09 -6.12 13.20
C GLN A 66 -0.25 -7.22 12.19
N GLY A 67 0.21 -7.09 10.95
CA GLY A 67 -0.24 -7.93 9.84
C GLY A 67 -1.61 -7.49 9.29
N GLY A 68 -2.10 -8.18 8.28
CA GLY A 68 -3.36 -7.83 7.65
C GLY A 68 -3.34 -6.46 6.94
N LYS A 69 -4.52 -5.90 6.68
CA LYS A 69 -4.65 -4.61 5.99
C LYS A 69 -4.30 -3.44 6.91
N MET A 70 -3.46 -2.54 6.45
CA MET A 70 -3.25 -1.23 7.09
C MET A 70 -4.55 -0.41 7.01
N SER A 71 -4.97 0.20 8.13
CA SER A 71 -6.22 0.96 8.20
C SER A 71 -6.13 2.07 9.23
N SER A 72 -6.59 3.27 8.88
CA SER A 72 -6.69 4.40 9.80
C SER A 72 -7.71 4.17 10.93
N SER A 73 -8.68 3.27 10.74
CA SER A 73 -9.62 2.86 11.79
C SER A 73 -9.02 1.86 12.80
N VAL A 74 -7.81 1.38 12.54
CA VAL A 74 -7.04 0.50 13.44
C VAL A 74 -5.70 1.16 13.76
N PRO A 75 -5.64 2.05 14.79
CA PRO A 75 -4.46 2.88 15.09
C PRO A 75 -3.16 2.08 15.28
N GLU A 76 -3.25 0.85 15.79
CA GLU A 76 -2.09 -0.02 15.99
C GLU A 76 -1.50 -0.58 14.68
N SER A 77 -2.23 -0.46 13.54
CA SER A 77 -1.77 -0.98 12.25
C SER A 77 -0.76 -0.08 11.54
N LEU A 78 -0.61 1.16 11.99
CA LEU A 78 0.25 2.18 11.36
C LEU A 78 0.77 3.19 12.42
N PHE A 79 1.73 4.00 12.04
CA PHE A 79 2.08 5.24 12.74
C PHE A 79 1.97 6.43 11.79
N THR A 80 1.72 7.61 12.34
CA THR A 80 1.61 8.86 11.56
C THR A 80 2.90 9.67 11.66
N PHE A 81 3.13 10.58 10.72
CA PHE A 81 4.34 11.42 10.69
C PHE A 81 4.43 12.39 11.89
N VAL A 82 3.29 12.74 12.47
CA VAL A 82 3.21 13.65 13.63
C VAL A 82 3.00 12.93 14.97
N GLU A 83 3.02 11.60 14.96
CA GLU A 83 2.84 10.80 16.17
C GLU A 83 4.05 10.92 17.12
N ASP A 84 3.82 10.92 18.44
CA ASP A 84 4.89 11.03 19.43
C ASP A 84 5.83 9.81 19.44
N ASP A 85 7.09 10.04 19.86
CA ASP A 85 8.15 9.00 19.84
C ASP A 85 7.81 7.78 20.71
N ALA A 86 7.14 7.99 21.84
CA ALA A 86 6.81 6.88 22.75
C ALA A 86 5.78 5.94 22.11
N SER A 87 4.79 6.50 21.43
CA SER A 87 3.79 5.75 20.67
C SER A 87 4.41 5.02 19.49
N VAL A 88 5.22 5.71 18.66
CA VAL A 88 5.96 5.10 17.55
C VAL A 88 6.82 3.93 18.03
N LYS A 89 7.61 4.14 19.11
CA LYS A 89 8.42 3.08 19.72
C LYS A 89 7.57 1.88 20.14
N LYS A 90 6.45 2.12 20.82
CA LYS A 90 5.54 1.05 21.25
C LYS A 90 5.02 0.26 20.07
N LYS A 91 4.57 0.93 19.00
CA LYS A 91 4.04 0.29 17.80
C LYS A 91 5.11 -0.51 17.04
N VAL A 92 6.30 0.06 16.80
CA VAL A 92 7.40 -0.65 16.14
C VAL A 92 7.86 -1.86 16.96
N MET A 93 8.01 -1.72 18.27
CA MET A 93 8.42 -2.84 19.12
C MET A 93 7.36 -3.95 19.23
N ASN A 94 6.08 -3.63 19.06
CA ASN A 94 4.97 -4.60 19.05
C ASN A 94 4.62 -5.12 17.65
N THR A 95 5.30 -4.65 16.60
CA THR A 95 5.06 -5.08 15.21
C THR A 95 5.20 -6.59 15.06
N LEU A 96 4.30 -7.19 14.28
CA LEU A 96 4.33 -8.62 13.95
C LEU A 96 5.63 -8.99 13.25
N THR A 97 6.23 -10.10 13.67
CA THR A 97 7.47 -10.62 13.06
C THR A 97 7.29 -12.04 12.53
N GLY A 98 8.11 -12.40 11.57
CA GLY A 98 8.26 -13.78 11.09
C GLY A 98 9.22 -14.61 11.94
N GLY A 99 9.40 -14.27 13.23
CA GLY A 99 10.26 -15.00 14.14
C GLY A 99 9.64 -16.29 14.68
N ARG A 100 10.47 -17.10 15.32
CA ARG A 100 10.07 -18.34 16.01
C ARG A 100 9.69 -18.03 17.46
N THR A 101 9.10 -19.00 18.12
CA THR A 101 8.60 -18.87 19.49
C THR A 101 9.75 -18.67 20.49
N THR A 102 10.88 -19.36 20.30
CA THR A 102 12.04 -19.24 21.17
C THR A 102 13.29 -18.75 20.39
N VAL A 103 14.25 -18.20 21.14
CA VAL A 103 15.54 -17.74 20.58
C VAL A 103 16.33 -18.92 20.01
N GLU A 104 16.28 -20.08 20.66
CA GLU A 104 16.96 -21.29 20.22
C GLU A 104 16.38 -21.78 18.88
N GLU A 105 15.06 -21.80 18.77
CA GLU A 105 14.41 -22.14 17.50
C GLU A 105 14.73 -21.14 16.40
N GLN A 106 14.72 -19.83 16.71
CA GLN A 106 15.07 -18.77 15.77
C GLN A 106 16.51 -18.94 15.26
N ARG A 107 17.46 -19.23 16.14
CA ARG A 107 18.85 -19.48 15.77
C ARG A 107 19.05 -20.73 14.92
N ARG A 108 18.27 -21.78 15.21
CA ARG A 108 18.40 -23.08 14.52
C ARG A 108 17.69 -23.12 13.18
N LEU A 109 16.48 -22.53 13.10
CA LEU A 109 15.59 -22.66 11.94
C LEU A 109 15.52 -21.40 11.07
N GLY A 110 16.04 -20.28 11.59
CA GLY A 110 15.86 -18.96 10.96
C GLY A 110 14.43 -18.43 11.05
N GLY A 111 14.29 -17.17 10.68
CA GLY A 111 12.99 -16.49 10.57
C GLY A 111 12.39 -16.57 9.17
N GLU A 112 11.19 -15.97 9.03
CA GLU A 112 10.42 -15.87 7.80
C GLU A 112 10.23 -14.39 7.42
N PRO A 113 11.25 -13.72 6.83
CA PRO A 113 11.17 -12.30 6.50
C PRO A 113 10.02 -11.96 5.56
N ASP A 114 9.66 -12.84 4.63
CA ASP A 114 8.55 -12.64 3.69
C ASP A 114 7.17 -12.48 4.38
N ARG A 115 7.06 -12.93 5.63
CA ARG A 115 5.84 -12.84 6.46
C ARG A 115 6.02 -11.87 7.64
N CYS A 116 7.09 -11.09 7.63
CA CYS A 116 7.50 -10.23 8.73
C CYS A 116 7.17 -8.76 8.42
N SER A 117 6.22 -8.16 9.15
CA SER A 117 5.88 -6.74 8.95
C SER A 117 7.06 -5.80 9.22
N VAL A 118 8.01 -6.18 10.10
CA VAL A 118 9.26 -5.40 10.31
C VAL A 118 10.14 -5.43 9.06
N TYR A 119 10.32 -6.61 8.45
CA TYR A 119 11.09 -6.72 7.20
C TYR A 119 10.42 -5.96 6.07
N LEU A 120 9.10 -6.09 5.91
CA LEU A 120 8.35 -5.38 4.87
C LEU A 120 8.36 -3.86 5.08
N LEU A 121 8.36 -3.37 6.33
CA LEU A 121 8.57 -1.95 6.61
C LEU A 121 9.96 -1.47 6.17
N ASN A 122 11.02 -2.26 6.41
CA ASN A 122 12.35 -1.95 5.89
C ASN A 122 12.41 -2.00 4.37
N LEU A 123 11.82 -3.03 3.74
CA LEU A 123 11.79 -3.22 2.29
C LEU A 123 11.12 -2.05 1.56
N PHE A 124 9.99 -1.56 2.07
CA PHE A 124 9.21 -0.57 1.34
C PHE A 124 9.57 0.88 1.68
N HIS A 125 10.16 1.14 2.86
CA HIS A 125 10.26 2.51 3.34
C HIS A 125 11.56 2.89 4.05
N MET A 126 12.23 1.95 4.76
CA MET A 126 13.27 2.35 5.71
C MET A 126 14.69 2.03 5.25
N VAL A 127 14.89 1.18 4.27
CA VAL A 127 16.20 0.79 3.77
C VAL A 127 16.25 1.07 2.27
N GLU A 128 17.11 2.00 1.86
CA GLU A 128 17.29 2.40 0.46
C GLU A 128 18.32 1.51 -0.26
N ASP A 129 19.29 0.96 0.49
CA ASP A 129 20.33 0.10 -0.09
C ASP A 129 19.88 -1.35 -0.18
N ASP A 130 19.76 -1.83 -1.40
CA ASP A 130 19.44 -3.23 -1.70
C ASP A 130 20.45 -4.24 -1.12
N ALA A 131 21.73 -3.86 -0.95
CA ALA A 131 22.73 -4.75 -0.35
C ALA A 131 22.49 -4.92 1.14
N GLU A 132 22.20 -3.83 1.85
CA GLU A 132 21.80 -3.87 3.26
C GLU A 132 20.52 -4.68 3.45
N LEU A 133 19.51 -4.46 2.60
CA LEU A 133 18.24 -5.18 2.67
C LEU A 133 18.40 -6.69 2.45
N ARG A 134 19.24 -7.09 1.48
CA ARG A 134 19.59 -8.50 1.24
C ARG A 134 20.30 -9.12 2.44
N GLU A 135 21.18 -8.37 3.11
CA GLU A 135 21.87 -8.87 4.30
C GLU A 135 20.91 -9.04 5.48
N ILE A 136 19.98 -8.12 5.70
CA ILE A 136 18.91 -8.26 6.72
C ILE A 136 18.09 -9.53 6.43
N TYR A 137 17.71 -9.76 5.17
CA TYR A 137 16.97 -10.94 4.76
C TYR A 137 17.77 -12.23 5.03
N ARG A 138 19.03 -12.27 4.56
CA ARG A 138 19.92 -13.42 4.73
C ARG A 138 20.14 -13.76 6.20
N ALA A 139 20.52 -12.76 7.00
CA ALA A 139 20.80 -12.94 8.42
C ALA A 139 19.56 -13.39 9.22
N CYS A 140 18.37 -12.87 8.86
CA CYS A 140 17.11 -13.33 9.43
C CYS A 140 16.82 -14.80 9.09
N ARG A 141 16.97 -15.18 7.81
CA ARG A 141 16.78 -16.57 7.33
C ARG A 141 17.78 -17.55 7.94
N ALA A 142 19.01 -17.10 8.19
CA ALA A 142 20.06 -17.90 8.82
C ALA A 142 19.95 -18.01 10.35
N GLY A 143 19.02 -17.26 10.99
CA GLY A 143 18.90 -17.21 12.45
C GLY A 143 20.00 -16.38 13.15
N GLU A 144 20.81 -15.66 12.39
CA GLU A 144 21.89 -14.79 12.87
C GLU A 144 21.32 -13.46 13.42
N LEU A 145 20.28 -12.94 12.77
CA LEU A 145 19.57 -11.72 13.19
C LEU A 145 18.28 -12.08 13.97
N LEU A 146 18.25 -11.73 15.24
CA LEU A 146 17.07 -11.92 16.09
C LEU A 146 16.08 -10.77 15.93
N CYS A 147 14.79 -11.03 16.17
CA CYS A 147 13.71 -10.05 16.02
C CYS A 147 13.87 -8.81 16.91
N GLY A 148 14.36 -8.96 18.14
CA GLY A 148 14.59 -7.83 19.06
C GLY A 148 15.60 -6.81 18.54
N PRO A 149 16.84 -7.19 18.22
CA PRO A 149 17.83 -6.33 17.56
C PRO A 149 17.33 -5.76 16.22
N CYS A 150 16.65 -6.56 15.39
CA CYS A 150 16.07 -6.11 14.12
C CYS A 150 15.06 -4.97 14.33
N LYS A 151 14.10 -5.14 15.27
CA LYS A 151 13.13 -4.09 15.62
C LYS A 151 13.80 -2.82 16.14
N LYS A 152 14.86 -2.93 16.95
CA LYS A 152 15.59 -1.76 17.44
C LYS A 152 16.25 -0.98 16.30
N ALA A 153 16.94 -1.68 15.39
CA ALA A 153 17.55 -1.06 14.22
C ALA A 153 16.48 -0.38 13.32
N THR A 154 15.35 -1.05 13.10
CA THR A 154 14.23 -0.48 12.35
C THR A 154 13.65 0.76 13.05
N LEU A 155 13.51 0.74 14.38
CA LEU A 155 13.04 1.89 15.15
C LEU A 155 13.95 3.12 14.98
N GLU A 156 15.27 2.93 14.98
CA GLU A 156 16.20 4.05 14.76
C GLU A 156 16.06 4.64 13.35
N ARG A 157 15.84 3.81 12.32
CA ARG A 157 15.54 4.29 10.96
C ARG A 157 14.23 5.07 10.89
N VAL A 158 13.18 4.55 11.53
CA VAL A 158 11.88 5.24 11.62
C VAL A 158 12.02 6.59 12.31
N ARG A 159 12.78 6.66 13.40
CA ARG A 159 13.05 7.91 14.11
C ARG A 159 13.79 8.93 13.26
N ALA A 160 14.83 8.50 12.56
CA ALA A 160 15.59 9.36 11.66
C ALA A 160 14.69 9.92 10.54
N PHE A 161 13.89 9.07 9.94
CA PHE A 161 12.92 9.48 8.91
C PHE A 161 11.88 10.48 9.45
N LEU A 162 11.29 10.22 10.62
CA LEU A 162 10.29 11.12 11.21
C LEU A 162 10.90 12.45 11.67
N SER A 163 12.15 12.45 12.17
CA SER A 163 12.87 13.69 12.52
C SER A 163 13.10 14.56 11.30
N ASP A 164 13.67 13.99 10.24
CA ASP A 164 13.90 14.70 8.97
C ASP A 164 12.60 15.24 8.37
N PHE A 165 11.53 14.45 8.41
CA PHE A 165 10.22 14.88 7.92
C PHE A 165 9.69 16.09 8.72
N ARG A 166 9.77 16.04 10.05
CA ARG A 166 9.30 17.13 10.93
C ARG A 166 10.11 18.40 10.74
N GLU A 167 11.44 18.28 10.67
CA GLU A 167 12.32 19.42 10.39
C GLU A 167 11.96 20.11 9.06
N LYS A 168 11.70 19.32 8.01
CA LYS A 168 11.26 19.84 6.71
C LYS A 168 9.86 20.45 6.77
N MET A 169 8.94 19.85 7.51
CA MET A 169 7.59 20.38 7.70
C MET A 169 7.62 21.73 8.43
N ASP A 170 8.41 21.84 9.49
CA ASP A 170 8.54 23.08 10.28
C ASP A 170 9.21 24.21 9.49
N ALA A 171 10.02 23.88 8.48
CA ALA A 171 10.68 24.84 7.59
C ALA A 171 9.79 25.37 6.45
N VAL A 172 8.57 24.83 6.27
CA VAL A 172 7.65 25.26 5.21
C VAL A 172 6.91 26.53 5.65
N GLU A 173 7.17 27.63 4.96
CA GLU A 173 6.35 28.83 5.07
C GLU A 173 5.09 28.66 4.20
N LEU A 174 3.93 28.65 4.84
CA LEU A 174 2.66 28.64 4.09
C LEU A 174 2.39 30.06 3.56
N PRO A 175 1.93 30.21 2.30
CA PRO A 175 1.50 31.49 1.79
C PRO A 175 0.34 32.02 2.65
N ASP A 176 0.37 33.33 2.97
CA ASP A 176 -0.73 33.96 3.66
C ASP A 176 -2.04 33.74 2.88
N GLU A 177 -3.05 33.21 3.55
CA GLU A 177 -4.39 33.11 2.98
C GLU A 177 -4.93 34.54 2.80
N GLY A 178 -4.83 35.05 1.56
CA GLY A 178 -5.33 36.36 1.16
C GLY A 178 -6.87 36.40 1.04
#